data_68536d0ee7370b8bfd283a4de92d6ff1
#
_entry.id   68536d0ee7370b8bfd283a4de92d6ff1
#
_cell.length_a   1.000
_cell.length_b   1.000
_cell.length_c   1.000
_cell.angle_alpha   90.00
_cell.angle_beta   90.00
_cell.angle_gamma   90.00
#
_symmetry.space_group_name_H-M   'P 1'
#
loop_
_entity.id
_entity.type
_entity.pdbx_description
1 polymer ?
#
loop_
_entity_poly.entity_id
_entity_poly.type
_entity_poly.pdbx_seq_one_letter_code
_entity_poly.pdbx_strand_id
1 'polypeptide(L)'
;LIPWQNQWYCPQGTQGIAPERIELLDDSVWLGDGSVALVRTKGHTEGNHSIVAHTGQGLLVTSENGVSLDAYEPKHSSISGLADFAKRTGAEVIINGNTQEYVVDQYISMVQEKSIAGPSPVDDRFPNVVPSSEAQPYWLFPGTAPTARSGSFEFGRFVVPA
;
A
#
# COMPACT_ATOMS: atom_id res chain seq x y z
N LEU A 1 -2.96 1.25 -15.60
CA LEU A 1 -3.69 0.12 -16.20
C LEU A 1 -3.53 0.16 -17.70
N ILE A 2 -2.92 -0.87 -18.29
CA ILE A 2 -2.91 -1.02 -19.73
C ILE A 2 -4.31 -1.42 -20.24
N PRO A 3 -4.70 -1.08 -21.49
CA PRO A 3 -6.08 -1.22 -21.95
C PRO A 3 -6.70 -2.61 -21.76
N TRP A 4 -5.94 -3.68 -21.86
CA TRP A 4 -6.46 -5.04 -21.67
C TRP A 4 -6.68 -5.39 -20.18
N GLN A 5 -5.93 -4.80 -19.23
CA GLN A 5 -6.15 -4.98 -17.79
C GLN A 5 -7.45 -4.32 -17.34
N ASN A 6 -7.85 -3.25 -17.99
CA ASN A 6 -9.09 -2.56 -17.71
C ASN A 6 -10.32 -3.47 -17.85
N GLN A 7 -10.29 -4.44 -18.76
CA GLN A 7 -11.38 -5.42 -18.95
C GLN A 7 -11.56 -6.35 -17.74
N TRP A 8 -10.51 -6.62 -17.00
CA TRP A 8 -10.54 -7.56 -15.87
C TRP A 8 -10.88 -6.87 -14.55
N TYR A 9 -10.37 -5.67 -14.32
CA TYR A 9 -10.52 -4.97 -13.04
C TYR A 9 -11.74 -4.04 -13.00
N CYS A 10 -12.20 -3.55 -14.16
CA CYS A 10 -13.35 -2.67 -14.23
C CYS A 10 -14.26 -3.07 -15.41
N PRO A 11 -14.86 -4.26 -15.41
CA PRO A 11 -15.65 -4.75 -16.54
C PRO A 11 -16.84 -3.83 -16.88
N GLN A 12 -17.33 -3.09 -15.90
CA GLN A 12 -18.43 -2.12 -16.11
C GLN A 12 -17.93 -0.73 -16.53
N GLY A 13 -16.65 -0.43 -16.33
CA GLY A 13 -16.02 0.84 -16.64
C GLY A 13 -15.22 0.86 -17.94
N THR A 14 -15.03 -0.29 -18.58
CA THR A 14 -14.16 -0.41 -19.75
C THR A 14 -14.65 0.39 -20.97
N GLN A 15 -15.93 0.72 -21.02
CA GLN A 15 -16.50 1.54 -22.07
C GLN A 15 -16.64 3.02 -21.66
N GLY A 16 -16.27 3.38 -20.44
CA GLY A 16 -16.51 4.69 -19.84
C GLY A 16 -15.33 5.65 -19.83
N ILE A 17 -14.09 5.17 -20.04
CA ILE A 17 -12.91 6.03 -20.04
C ILE A 17 -12.41 6.23 -21.46
N ALA A 18 -12.58 7.43 -21.98
CA ALA A 18 -12.09 7.79 -23.30
C ALA A 18 -10.54 7.68 -23.33
N PRO A 19 -9.94 7.11 -24.40
CA PRO A 19 -8.49 6.87 -24.47
C PRO A 19 -7.64 8.12 -24.23
N GLU A 20 -8.11 9.28 -24.65
CA GLU A 20 -7.45 10.58 -24.44
C GLU A 20 -7.40 11.03 -22.96
N ARG A 21 -8.12 10.35 -22.08
CA ARG A 21 -8.10 10.58 -20.62
C ARG A 21 -7.20 9.60 -19.89
N ILE A 22 -6.53 8.73 -20.62
CA ILE A 22 -5.62 7.72 -20.05
C ILE A 22 -4.19 8.18 -20.33
N GLU A 23 -3.43 8.37 -19.26
CA GLU A 23 -1.99 8.59 -19.33
C GLU A 23 -1.28 7.34 -18.81
N LEU A 24 -0.34 6.83 -19.59
CA LEU A 24 0.49 5.69 -19.21
C LEU A 24 1.75 6.20 -18.53
N LEU A 25 2.00 5.71 -17.33
CA LEU A 25 3.18 6.07 -16.56
C LEU A 25 4.13 4.87 -16.49
N ASP A 26 5.38 5.09 -16.91
CA ASP A 26 6.46 4.11 -16.79
C ASP A 26 7.40 4.41 -15.62
N ASP A 27 7.29 5.58 -15.02
CA ASP A 27 8.18 6.05 -13.95
C ASP A 27 7.38 6.81 -12.87
N SER A 28 8.08 7.23 -11.83
CA SER A 28 7.49 8.03 -10.76
C SER A 28 7.20 9.45 -11.24
N VAL A 29 6.10 10.04 -10.78
CA VAL A 29 5.66 11.38 -11.18
C VAL A 29 5.03 12.13 -10.02
N TRP A 30 5.26 13.46 -9.98
CA TRP A 30 4.57 14.38 -9.10
C TRP A 30 3.25 14.83 -9.71
N LEU A 31 2.21 14.96 -8.89
CA LEU A 31 0.90 15.46 -9.30
C LEU A 31 0.64 16.86 -8.73
N GLY A 32 0.02 17.69 -9.55
CA GLY A 32 -0.47 18.99 -9.15
C GLY A 32 0.60 19.91 -8.56
N ASP A 33 0.40 20.33 -7.33
CA ASP A 33 1.30 21.22 -6.57
C ASP A 33 2.50 20.48 -5.92
N GLY A 34 2.67 19.21 -6.21
CA GLY A 34 3.73 18.38 -5.64
C GLY A 34 3.41 17.79 -4.26
N SER A 35 2.19 17.99 -3.76
CA SER A 35 1.76 17.37 -2.49
C SER A 35 1.47 15.87 -2.62
N VAL A 36 1.31 15.38 -3.84
CA VAL A 36 1.08 13.96 -4.14
C VAL A 36 2.08 13.49 -5.20
N ALA A 37 2.63 12.30 -4.98
CA ALA A 37 3.44 11.60 -5.98
C ALA A 37 2.87 10.22 -6.25
N LEU A 38 2.97 9.78 -7.49
CA LEU A 38 2.83 8.38 -7.88
C LEU A 38 4.25 7.81 -7.97
N VAL A 39 4.59 6.88 -7.10
CA VAL A 39 5.92 6.28 -7.06
C VAL A 39 5.84 4.88 -7.64
N ARG A 40 6.71 4.60 -8.60
CA ARG A 40 6.79 3.26 -9.17
C ARG A 40 7.27 2.28 -8.12
N THR A 41 6.39 1.34 -7.76
CA THR A 41 6.61 0.33 -6.73
C THR A 41 6.18 -1.03 -7.27
N LYS A 42 6.91 -1.47 -8.28
CA LYS A 42 6.70 -2.75 -8.96
C LYS A 42 6.66 -3.89 -7.94
N GLY A 43 5.76 -4.85 -8.13
CA GLY A 43 5.65 -6.01 -7.22
C GLY A 43 4.33 -6.73 -7.37
N HIS A 44 3.26 -6.21 -6.78
CA HIS A 44 1.92 -6.79 -6.92
C HIS A 44 1.53 -6.96 -8.39
N THR A 45 1.84 -5.96 -9.21
CA THR A 45 1.86 -6.04 -10.67
C THR A 45 3.07 -5.29 -11.21
N GLU A 46 3.44 -5.52 -12.48
CA GLU A 46 4.55 -4.82 -13.11
C GLU A 46 4.32 -3.29 -13.19
N GLY A 47 3.08 -2.89 -13.40
CA GLY A 47 2.69 -1.47 -13.48
C GLY A 47 2.29 -0.85 -12.15
N ASN A 48 2.56 -1.50 -11.01
CA ASN A 48 2.13 -1.00 -9.71
C ASN A 48 2.82 0.31 -9.36
N HIS A 49 2.00 1.26 -8.90
CA HIS A 49 2.43 2.54 -8.35
C HIS A 49 1.77 2.76 -7.00
N SER A 50 2.54 3.23 -6.06
CA SER A 50 2.04 3.67 -4.76
C SER A 50 1.78 5.16 -4.78
N ILE A 51 0.72 5.59 -4.11
CA ILE A 51 0.44 7.01 -3.92
C ILE A 51 1.17 7.46 -2.65
N VAL A 52 1.98 8.47 -2.77
CA VAL A 52 2.61 9.15 -1.65
C VAL A 52 1.98 10.52 -1.51
N ALA A 53 1.38 10.80 -0.37
CA ALA A 53 0.74 12.09 -0.09
C ALA A 53 1.42 12.80 1.08
N HIS A 54 1.75 14.07 0.89
CA HIS A 54 2.20 14.95 1.97
C HIS A 54 0.97 15.50 2.70
N THR A 55 0.75 15.03 3.91
CA THR A 55 -0.41 15.39 4.73
C THR A 55 0.01 16.22 5.93
N GLY A 56 -0.94 16.81 6.64
CA GLY A 56 -0.67 17.49 7.91
C GLY A 56 -0.13 16.57 9.02
N GLN A 57 -0.11 15.27 8.79
CA GLN A 57 0.41 14.24 9.72
C GLN A 57 1.68 13.56 9.18
N GLY A 58 2.31 14.14 8.16
CA GLY A 58 3.51 13.61 7.52
C GLY A 58 3.22 12.90 6.19
N LEU A 59 4.20 12.14 5.72
CA LEU A 59 4.08 11.39 4.48
C LEU A 59 3.25 10.13 4.70
N LEU A 60 2.18 10.01 3.93
CA LEU A 60 1.31 8.85 3.84
C LEU A 60 1.59 8.11 2.55
N VAL A 61 1.69 6.79 2.61
CA VAL A 61 1.83 5.91 1.44
C VAL A 61 0.62 4.98 1.36
N THR A 62 -0.01 4.87 0.20
CA THR A 62 -0.99 3.81 -0.08
C THR A 62 -0.38 2.80 -1.02
N SER A 63 -0.57 1.52 -0.76
CA SER A 63 0.07 0.46 -1.54
C SER A 63 -0.77 -0.81 -1.62
N GLU A 64 -0.60 -1.54 -2.72
CA GLU A 64 -1.14 -2.89 -2.90
C GLU A 64 -0.09 -3.99 -2.68
N ASN A 65 1.17 -3.63 -2.42
CA ASN A 65 2.23 -4.61 -2.25
C ASN A 65 2.09 -5.41 -0.94
N GLY A 66 1.76 -4.75 0.15
CA GLY A 66 1.56 -5.40 1.45
C GLY A 66 0.08 -5.62 1.78
N VAL A 67 -0.21 -6.69 2.49
CA VAL A 67 -1.60 -7.06 2.87
C VAL A 67 -2.09 -6.25 4.07
N SER A 68 -1.19 -5.91 5.00
CA SER A 68 -1.51 -5.20 6.24
C SER A 68 -0.30 -4.42 6.73
N LEU A 69 -0.48 -3.54 7.71
CA LEU A 69 0.63 -2.86 8.39
C LEU A 69 1.61 -3.84 9.04
N ASP A 70 1.11 -4.97 9.53
CA ASP A 70 1.95 -6.03 10.07
C ASP A 70 2.95 -6.58 9.02
N ALA A 71 2.58 -6.53 7.74
CA ALA A 71 3.47 -6.94 6.66
C ALA A 71 4.61 -5.94 6.43
N TYR A 72 4.39 -4.66 6.71
CA TYR A 72 5.41 -3.60 6.58
C TYR A 72 6.33 -3.50 7.79
N GLU A 73 5.85 -3.84 9.00
CA GLU A 73 6.65 -3.83 10.23
C GLU A 73 6.39 -5.07 11.08
N PRO A 74 6.76 -6.26 10.59
CA PRO A 74 6.41 -7.52 11.24
C PRO A 74 7.06 -7.71 12.60
N LYS A 75 8.16 -6.99 12.90
CA LYS A 75 8.86 -7.06 14.19
C LYS A 75 8.02 -6.52 15.35
N HIS A 76 7.03 -5.69 15.06
CA HIS A 76 6.10 -5.07 16.02
C HIS A 76 4.70 -5.66 15.98
N SER A 77 4.46 -6.66 15.12
CA SER A 77 3.16 -7.29 14.97
C SER A 77 2.66 -7.97 16.23
N SER A 78 1.38 -7.81 16.51
CA SER A 78 0.64 -8.59 17.54
C SER A 78 0.12 -9.93 17.01
N ILE A 79 0.25 -10.20 15.72
CA ILE A 79 -0.12 -11.49 15.12
C ILE A 79 0.81 -12.56 15.67
N SER A 80 0.21 -13.61 16.24
CA SER A 80 0.95 -14.67 16.93
C SER A 80 2.04 -15.29 16.04
N GLY A 81 3.27 -15.28 16.53
CA GLY A 81 4.45 -15.86 15.89
C GLY A 81 5.08 -14.99 14.79
N LEU A 82 4.42 -13.92 14.31
CA LEU A 82 4.96 -13.12 13.22
C LEU A 82 6.15 -12.28 13.64
N ALA A 83 6.09 -11.63 14.80
CA ALA A 83 7.20 -10.86 15.34
C ALA A 83 8.44 -11.74 15.62
N ASP A 84 8.25 -12.93 16.16
CA ASP A 84 9.33 -13.88 16.42
C ASP A 84 9.93 -14.42 15.12
N PHE A 85 9.09 -14.68 14.13
CA PHE A 85 9.56 -15.05 12.79
C PHE A 85 10.43 -13.96 12.19
N ALA A 86 9.97 -12.72 12.19
CA ALA A 86 10.69 -11.57 11.63
C ALA A 86 12.04 -11.35 12.33
N LYS A 87 12.07 -11.41 13.67
CA LYS A 87 13.31 -11.30 14.46
C LYS A 87 14.30 -12.40 14.16
N ARG A 88 13.83 -13.65 14.04
CA ARG A 88 14.68 -14.82 13.79
C ARG A 88 15.24 -14.82 12.36
N THR A 89 14.47 -14.38 11.36
CA THR A 89 14.87 -14.40 9.96
C THR A 89 15.50 -13.11 9.47
N GLY A 90 15.40 -12.03 10.24
CA GLY A 90 15.81 -10.70 9.80
C GLY A 90 14.90 -10.08 8.73
N ALA A 91 13.67 -10.59 8.58
CA ALA A 91 12.73 -10.07 7.60
C ALA A 91 12.33 -8.62 7.91
N GLU A 92 12.55 -7.75 6.96
CA GLU A 92 12.17 -6.33 7.06
C GLU A 92 10.69 -6.12 6.75
N VAL A 93 10.17 -6.92 5.81
CA VAL A 93 8.77 -6.93 5.39
C VAL A 93 8.32 -8.36 5.11
N ILE A 94 7.02 -8.59 5.08
CA ILE A 94 6.42 -9.86 4.68
C ILE A 94 5.68 -9.63 3.37
N ILE A 95 6.14 -10.30 2.33
CA ILE A 95 5.54 -10.20 0.99
C ILE A 95 4.17 -10.88 0.94
N ASN A 96 3.32 -10.41 0.03
CA ASN A 96 2.05 -11.04 -0.26
C ASN A 96 2.28 -12.33 -1.08
N GLY A 97 1.89 -13.48 -0.53
CA GLY A 97 2.05 -14.78 -1.16
C GLY A 97 1.21 -14.99 -2.44
N ASN A 98 0.25 -14.11 -2.72
CA ASN A 98 -0.53 -14.13 -3.95
C ASN A 98 0.22 -13.55 -5.15
N THR A 99 1.36 -12.90 -4.94
CA THR A 99 2.21 -12.36 -5.99
C THR A 99 3.29 -13.36 -6.32
N GLN A 100 3.16 -14.02 -7.47
CA GLN A 100 4.10 -15.07 -7.87
C GLN A 100 5.22 -14.57 -8.79
N GLU A 101 4.99 -13.50 -9.55
CA GLU A 101 5.85 -13.12 -10.66
C GLU A 101 6.98 -12.15 -10.27
N TYR A 102 6.75 -11.28 -9.29
CA TYR A 102 7.69 -10.20 -8.94
C TYR A 102 8.01 -10.15 -7.44
N VAL A 103 8.30 -11.31 -6.86
CA VAL A 103 8.55 -11.47 -5.41
C VAL A 103 9.68 -10.56 -4.91
N VAL A 104 10.80 -10.50 -5.65
CA VAL A 104 11.95 -9.66 -5.28
C VAL A 104 11.62 -8.18 -5.44
N ASP A 105 10.95 -7.81 -6.54
CA ASP A 105 10.52 -6.45 -6.78
C ASP A 105 9.53 -6.00 -5.72
N GLN A 106 8.59 -6.85 -5.33
CA GLN A 106 7.64 -6.57 -4.26
C GLN A 106 8.35 -6.30 -2.93
N TYR A 107 9.33 -7.13 -2.58
CA TYR A 107 10.12 -6.92 -1.36
C TYR A 107 10.83 -5.56 -1.37
N ILE A 108 11.52 -5.25 -2.47
CA ILE A 108 12.24 -3.98 -2.65
C ILE A 108 11.27 -2.81 -2.56
N SER A 109 10.13 -2.89 -3.24
CA SER A 109 9.10 -1.86 -3.25
C SER A 109 8.51 -1.64 -1.86
N MET A 110 8.21 -2.69 -1.11
CA MET A 110 7.70 -2.56 0.26
C MET A 110 8.72 -1.92 1.20
N VAL A 111 10.00 -2.23 1.07
CA VAL A 111 11.07 -1.58 1.83
C VAL A 111 11.18 -0.10 1.43
N GLN A 112 11.06 0.22 0.16
CA GLN A 112 11.05 1.59 -0.34
C GLN A 112 9.84 2.37 0.22
N GLU A 113 8.65 1.84 0.11
CA GLU A 113 7.40 2.42 0.62
C GLU A 113 7.49 2.73 2.12
N LYS A 114 7.95 1.76 2.91
CA LYS A 114 8.21 1.91 4.34
C LYS A 114 9.25 2.98 4.65
N SER A 115 10.28 3.13 3.80
CA SER A 115 11.35 4.13 3.99
C SER A 115 10.89 5.54 3.63
N ILE A 116 9.93 5.67 2.71
CA ILE A 116 9.33 6.96 2.32
C ILE A 116 8.31 7.41 3.37
N ALA A 117 7.52 6.49 3.90
CA ALA A 117 6.45 6.79 4.83
C ALA A 117 6.99 7.40 6.13
N GLY A 118 6.30 8.40 6.65
CA GLY A 118 6.51 8.86 8.01
C GLY A 118 6.05 7.80 9.04
N PRO A 119 6.23 8.07 10.34
CA PRO A 119 5.63 7.22 11.36
C PRO A 119 4.11 7.32 11.33
N SER A 120 3.45 6.21 11.62
CA SER A 120 1.99 6.18 11.72
C SER A 120 1.49 7.06 12.86
N PRO A 121 0.48 7.89 12.64
CA PRO A 121 -0.11 8.73 13.70
C PRO A 121 -0.89 7.93 14.75
N VAL A 122 -1.17 6.66 14.48
CA VAL A 122 -1.88 5.76 15.42
C VAL A 122 -0.89 5.01 16.30
N ASP A 123 0.21 4.53 15.72
CA ASP A 123 1.28 3.83 16.44
C ASP A 123 2.61 4.07 15.70
N ASP A 124 3.46 4.90 16.27
CA ASP A 124 4.71 5.37 15.67
C ASP A 124 5.76 4.25 15.45
N ARG A 125 5.53 3.07 15.99
CA ARG A 125 6.34 1.87 15.71
C ARG A 125 6.11 1.32 14.30
N PHE A 126 5.01 1.74 13.64
CA PHE A 126 4.65 1.35 12.28
C PHE A 126 4.84 2.52 11.31
N PRO A 127 5.13 2.23 10.04
CA PRO A 127 5.14 3.27 9.01
C PRO A 127 3.71 3.74 8.69
N ASN A 128 3.57 4.98 8.27
CA ASN A 128 2.29 5.54 7.80
C ASN A 128 1.95 5.03 6.39
N VAL A 129 1.77 3.73 6.28
CA VAL A 129 1.37 3.03 5.06
C VAL A 129 -0.06 2.53 5.22
N VAL A 130 -0.90 2.76 4.22
CA VAL A 130 -2.25 2.19 4.14
C VAL A 130 -2.27 1.14 3.03
N PRO A 131 -2.19 -0.14 3.37
CA PRO A 131 -2.40 -1.22 2.42
C PRO A 131 -3.82 -1.15 1.86
N SER A 132 -4.01 -1.47 0.59
CA SER A 132 -5.33 -1.39 -0.07
C SER A 132 -6.41 -2.21 0.63
N SER A 133 -6.03 -3.34 1.23
CA SER A 133 -6.93 -4.17 2.04
C SER A 133 -7.41 -3.51 3.33
N GLU A 134 -6.63 -2.59 3.89
CA GLU A 134 -6.98 -1.85 5.10
C GLU A 134 -7.74 -0.55 4.82
N ALA A 135 -7.69 -0.05 3.59
CA ALA A 135 -8.52 1.05 3.14
C ALA A 135 -10.01 0.67 3.01
N GLN A 136 -10.32 -0.60 3.11
CA GLN A 136 -11.70 -1.10 3.04
C GLN A 136 -12.40 -1.06 4.41
N PRO A 137 -13.74 -0.86 4.44
CA PRO A 137 -14.49 -0.73 5.69
C PRO A 137 -14.59 -2.03 6.50
N TYR A 138 -14.16 -3.16 5.98
CA TYR A 138 -14.21 -4.46 6.65
C TYR A 138 -12.96 -5.28 6.34
N TRP A 139 -12.56 -6.12 7.29
CA TRP A 139 -11.47 -7.06 7.13
C TRP A 139 -11.96 -8.37 6.53
N LEU A 140 -11.34 -8.81 5.43
CA LEU A 140 -11.79 -9.98 4.67
C LEU A 140 -11.41 -11.32 5.29
N PHE A 141 -10.48 -11.35 6.24
CA PHE A 141 -9.96 -12.58 6.84
C PHE A 141 -10.42 -12.71 8.28
N PRO A 142 -11.51 -13.48 8.54
CA PRO A 142 -11.99 -13.72 9.91
C PRO A 142 -10.90 -14.42 10.73
N GLY A 143 -10.71 -13.97 11.97
CA GLY A 143 -9.72 -14.51 12.89
C GLY A 143 -8.34 -13.88 12.85
N THR A 144 -8.07 -12.96 11.91
CA THR A 144 -6.90 -12.10 11.91
C THR A 144 -7.35 -10.65 12.08
N ALA A 145 -6.79 -9.96 13.05
CA ALA A 145 -7.00 -8.53 13.22
C ALA A 145 -5.68 -7.80 12.93
N PRO A 146 -5.69 -6.72 12.14
CA PRO A 146 -4.50 -5.91 11.94
C PRO A 146 -4.04 -5.32 13.27
N THR A 147 -2.72 -5.23 13.46
CA THR A 147 -2.11 -4.72 14.70
C THR A 147 -2.37 -3.22 14.85
N ALA A 148 -2.22 -2.46 13.77
CA ALA A 148 -2.43 -1.02 13.74
C ALA A 148 -3.05 -0.63 12.42
N ARG A 149 -3.72 0.53 12.41
CA ARG A 149 -4.25 1.14 11.19
C ARG A 149 -3.74 2.57 11.10
N SER A 150 -3.40 2.99 9.89
CA SER A 150 -2.99 4.37 9.64
C SER A 150 -4.15 5.36 9.76
N GLY A 151 -5.38 4.90 9.64
CA GLY A 151 -6.59 5.70 9.76
C GLY A 151 -7.73 5.18 8.89
N SER A 152 -8.77 5.99 8.77
CA SER A 152 -9.90 5.76 7.88
C SER A 152 -10.08 6.93 6.92
N PHE A 153 -10.73 6.69 5.79
CA PHE A 153 -11.08 7.74 4.82
C PHE A 153 -12.55 8.07 4.92
N GLU A 154 -12.86 9.36 4.99
CA GLU A 154 -14.22 9.86 4.92
C GLU A 154 -14.27 11.01 3.90
N PHE A 155 -14.91 10.78 2.75
CA PHE A 155 -15.08 11.77 1.67
C PHE A 155 -13.82 12.60 1.36
N GLY A 156 -12.67 11.93 1.19
CA GLY A 156 -11.40 12.58 0.89
C GLY A 156 -10.67 13.17 2.11
N ARG A 157 -11.18 12.95 3.31
CA ARG A 157 -10.48 13.24 4.55
C ARG A 157 -9.80 11.99 5.09
N PHE A 158 -8.55 12.13 5.47
CA PHE A 158 -7.88 11.13 6.28
C PHE A 158 -8.25 11.37 7.75
N VAL A 159 -8.92 10.42 8.35
CA VAL A 159 -9.35 10.50 9.77
C VAL A 159 -8.50 9.51 10.57
N VAL A 160 -7.75 10.03 11.53
CA VAL A 160 -7.04 9.19 12.49
C VAL A 160 -8.04 8.76 13.55
N PRO A 161 -8.17 7.44 13.83
CA PRO A 161 -8.99 6.97 14.93
C PRO A 161 -8.52 7.58 16.26
N ALA A 162 -9.47 8.02 17.06
CA ALA A 162 -9.21 8.55 18.39
C ALA A 162 -8.72 7.46 19.36
#